data_1a3017b24bc47e06f0c16074c549d4ad
#
_entry.id   1a3017b24bc47e06f0c16074c549d4ad
#
_cell.length_a   1.000
_cell.length_b   1.000
_cell.length_c   1.000
_cell.angle_alpha   90.00
_cell.angle_beta   90.00
_cell.angle_gamma   90.00
#
_symmetry.space_group_name_H-M   'P 1'
#
loop_
_entity.id
_entity.type
_entity.pdbx_description
1 polymer ?
#
loop_
_entity_poly.entity_id
_entity_poly.type
_entity_poly.pdbx_seq_one_letter_code
_entity_poly.pdbx_strand_id
1 'polypeptide(L)'
;DKTTKNLTIKSGNLIEISASAVRYNLGETVSITGTSEPNKSTTIWVKDQTKKITLFDIITSDGSGNLNYEFVTDDTFSTGTYTVIVKQEEGSDAAVFGIGQYPSTRIVVLVEKTNFALNSKAILSIVGPPSSKLSIAILDSNDNLKISDSITTSSIGKSKYVLDLADLSAGVYRAAVSATNIQDSVKFSIGLEPGSGAISLATTSENYSPGESILVLGNTGNNARITITLLDPSGNISSQTEIFSDANGNFSTEDIGIPSNGVLGNWKITAHSRLDSKSV
;
A
#
# COMPACT_ATOMS: atom_id res chain seq x y z
N ASP A 1 12.71 25.24 34.28
CA ASP A 1 11.29 24.91 33.98
C ASP A 1 11.22 24.22 32.66
N LYS A 2 11.03 22.88 32.68
CA LYS A 2 10.72 22.10 31.48
C LYS A 2 9.21 22.17 31.27
N THR A 3 8.79 23.00 30.34
CA THR A 3 7.37 23.03 29.89
C THR A 3 7.14 21.86 28.94
N THR A 4 6.51 20.81 29.43
CA THR A 4 6.04 19.70 28.59
C THR A 4 4.82 20.17 27.80
N LYS A 5 4.95 20.42 26.50
CA LYS A 5 3.81 20.61 25.61
C LYS A 5 3.24 19.23 25.27
N ASN A 6 2.08 18.92 25.80
CA ASN A 6 1.27 17.80 25.28
C ASN A 6 0.79 18.15 23.87
N LEU A 7 1.44 17.60 22.87
CA LEU A 7 0.92 17.61 21.50
C LEU A 7 -0.14 16.51 21.39
N THR A 8 -1.39 16.91 21.34
CA THR A 8 -2.47 16.02 20.90
C THR A 8 -2.30 15.85 19.38
N ILE A 9 -1.80 14.69 18.97
CA ILE A 9 -1.89 14.27 17.57
C ILE A 9 -3.39 14.13 17.32
N LYS A 10 -3.99 14.95 16.44
CA LYS A 10 -5.28 14.62 15.86
C LYS A 10 -5.05 13.33 15.08
N SER A 11 -5.49 12.21 15.63
CA SER A 11 -5.60 10.96 14.88
C SER A 11 -6.61 11.24 13.77
N GLY A 12 -6.13 11.41 12.54
CA GLY A 12 -6.94 11.03 11.39
C GLY A 12 -7.42 9.61 11.69
N ASN A 13 -8.63 9.24 11.30
CA ASN A 13 -9.16 7.90 11.55
C ASN A 13 -8.22 6.89 10.92
N LEU A 14 -7.35 6.30 11.74
CA LEU A 14 -6.39 5.30 11.31
C LEU A 14 -7.19 4.11 10.76
N ILE A 15 -6.87 3.69 9.56
CA ILE A 15 -7.48 2.49 8.99
C ILE A 15 -7.10 1.30 9.87
N GLU A 16 -8.11 0.51 10.23
CA GLU A 16 -7.95 -0.76 10.92
C GLU A 16 -8.90 -1.78 10.29
N ILE A 17 -8.37 -2.93 9.87
CA ILE A 17 -9.17 -4.01 9.28
C ILE A 17 -8.90 -5.33 9.96
N SER A 18 -9.83 -6.27 9.83
CA SER A 18 -9.66 -7.66 10.21
C SER A 18 -10.40 -8.58 9.24
N ALA A 19 -9.89 -9.78 9.04
CA ALA A 19 -10.63 -10.87 8.44
C ALA A 19 -11.51 -11.54 9.50
N SER A 20 -12.73 -11.94 9.14
CA SER A 20 -13.67 -12.57 10.05
C SER A 20 -13.21 -13.95 10.55
N ALA A 21 -12.29 -14.59 9.83
CA ALA A 21 -11.65 -15.84 10.24
C ALA A 21 -10.16 -15.84 9.87
N VAL A 22 -9.38 -16.66 10.60
CA VAL A 22 -7.95 -16.87 10.32
C VAL A 22 -7.75 -17.80 9.12
N ARG A 23 -8.74 -18.68 8.85
CA ARG A 23 -8.69 -19.66 7.77
C ARG A 23 -10.06 -19.80 7.11
N TYR A 24 -10.06 -19.96 5.79
CA TYR A 24 -11.21 -20.25 4.94
C TYR A 24 -10.93 -21.49 4.09
N ASN A 25 -11.99 -22.18 3.63
CA ASN A 25 -11.86 -23.21 2.59
C ASN A 25 -12.07 -22.56 1.20
N LEU A 26 -11.62 -23.23 0.14
CA LEU A 26 -11.97 -22.83 -1.22
C LEU A 26 -13.48 -22.86 -1.43
N GLY A 27 -14.04 -21.88 -2.09
CA GLY A 27 -15.46 -21.65 -2.29
C GLY A 27 -16.15 -20.90 -1.14
N GLU A 28 -15.46 -20.62 -0.02
CA GLU A 28 -16.03 -19.82 1.06
C GLU A 28 -15.90 -18.31 0.79
N THR A 29 -16.82 -17.56 1.40
CA THR A 29 -16.75 -16.08 1.39
C THR A 29 -15.79 -15.60 2.46
N VAL A 30 -14.80 -14.83 2.06
CA VAL A 30 -13.93 -14.06 2.96
C VAL A 30 -14.61 -12.72 3.23
N SER A 31 -14.82 -12.40 4.51
CA SER A 31 -15.36 -11.12 4.95
C SER A 31 -14.27 -10.31 5.65
N ILE A 32 -14.02 -9.11 5.17
CA ILE A 32 -13.09 -8.13 5.73
C ILE A 32 -13.90 -6.97 6.28
N THR A 33 -13.70 -6.68 7.54
CA THR A 33 -14.38 -5.57 8.22
C THR A 33 -13.37 -4.64 8.87
N GLY A 34 -13.76 -3.40 9.06
CA GLY A 34 -12.87 -2.44 9.71
C GLY A 34 -13.44 -1.03 9.79
N THR A 35 -12.56 -0.10 10.13
CA THR A 35 -12.86 1.33 10.23
C THR A 35 -11.83 2.16 9.49
N SER A 36 -12.23 3.31 8.99
CA SER A 36 -11.42 4.23 8.22
C SER A 36 -12.00 5.66 8.26
N GLU A 37 -11.48 6.56 7.43
CA GLU A 37 -12.15 7.85 7.21
C GLU A 37 -13.52 7.66 6.52
N PRO A 38 -14.56 8.38 6.95
CA PRO A 38 -15.89 8.30 6.35
C PRO A 38 -15.95 8.78 4.90
N ASN A 39 -16.77 8.10 4.09
CA ASN A 39 -17.05 8.46 2.68
C ASN A 39 -15.79 8.59 1.81
N LYS A 40 -14.78 7.78 2.09
CA LYS A 40 -13.51 7.79 1.34
C LYS A 40 -13.39 6.55 0.46
N SER A 41 -12.87 6.77 -0.73
CA SER A 41 -12.44 5.69 -1.62
C SER A 41 -11.29 4.90 -0.98
N THR A 42 -11.42 3.59 -0.98
CA THR A 42 -10.48 2.66 -0.35
C THR A 42 -10.09 1.62 -1.39
N THR A 43 -8.82 1.56 -1.71
CA THR A 43 -8.27 0.52 -2.58
C THR A 43 -7.97 -0.74 -1.79
N ILE A 44 -8.30 -1.89 -2.36
CA ILE A 44 -8.13 -3.21 -1.75
C ILE A 44 -7.29 -4.08 -2.69
N TRP A 45 -6.28 -4.73 -2.13
CA TRP A 45 -5.51 -5.77 -2.79
C TRP A 45 -5.58 -7.05 -1.96
N VAL A 46 -5.86 -8.17 -2.60
CA VAL A 46 -5.66 -9.51 -2.03
C VAL A 46 -4.42 -10.09 -2.71
N LYS A 47 -3.38 -10.34 -1.93
CA LYS A 47 -2.09 -10.88 -2.41
C LYS A 47 -1.88 -12.27 -1.88
N ASP A 48 -1.41 -13.17 -2.73
CA ASP A 48 -1.01 -14.51 -2.34
C ASP A 48 0.33 -14.52 -1.56
N GLN A 49 0.80 -15.70 -1.21
CA GLN A 49 2.06 -15.87 -0.48
C GLN A 49 3.30 -15.41 -1.25
N THR A 50 3.23 -15.32 -2.57
CA THR A 50 4.30 -14.82 -3.45
C THR A 50 4.24 -13.31 -3.65
N LYS A 51 3.27 -12.63 -3.03
CA LYS A 51 2.90 -11.22 -3.17
C LYS A 51 2.24 -10.87 -4.52
N LYS A 52 1.88 -11.88 -5.32
CA LYS A 52 1.08 -11.66 -6.54
C LYS A 52 -0.31 -11.20 -6.15
N ILE A 53 -0.82 -10.17 -6.81
CA ILE A 53 -2.19 -9.71 -6.64
C ILE A 53 -3.13 -10.71 -7.30
N THR A 54 -4.03 -11.28 -6.49
CA THR A 54 -5.07 -12.22 -6.92
C THR A 54 -6.39 -11.50 -7.15
N LEU A 55 -6.64 -10.42 -6.37
CA LEU A 55 -7.84 -9.61 -6.49
C LEU A 55 -7.49 -8.14 -6.24
N PHE A 56 -8.04 -7.26 -7.06
CA PHE A 56 -8.00 -5.81 -6.91
C PHE A 56 -9.42 -5.25 -6.85
N ASP A 57 -9.69 -4.33 -5.93
CA ASP A 57 -10.98 -3.66 -5.87
C ASP A 57 -10.89 -2.25 -5.28
N ILE A 58 -11.94 -1.47 -5.48
CA ILE A 58 -12.11 -0.15 -4.91
C ILE A 58 -13.51 -0.05 -4.30
N ILE A 59 -13.58 0.20 -3.01
CA ILE A 59 -14.83 0.42 -2.28
C ILE A 59 -14.86 1.80 -1.66
N THR A 60 -16.00 2.21 -1.15
CA THR A 60 -16.15 3.45 -0.37
C THR A 60 -16.58 3.10 1.04
N SER A 61 -15.90 3.66 2.04
CA SER A 61 -16.35 3.57 3.44
C SER A 61 -17.71 4.27 3.64
N ASP A 62 -18.50 3.79 4.56
CA ASP A 62 -19.79 4.42 4.86
C ASP A 62 -19.65 5.79 5.57
N GLY A 63 -20.78 6.46 5.83
CA GLY A 63 -20.83 7.77 6.51
C GLY A 63 -20.29 7.76 7.95
N SER A 64 -20.10 6.59 8.54
CA SER A 64 -19.51 6.38 9.87
C SER A 64 -18.06 5.92 9.80
N GLY A 65 -17.52 5.70 8.60
CA GLY A 65 -16.18 5.20 8.36
C GLY A 65 -16.07 3.68 8.45
N ASN A 66 -17.16 2.91 8.42
CA ASN A 66 -17.07 1.47 8.40
C ASN A 66 -16.65 0.98 7.02
N LEU A 67 -15.78 -0.01 7.01
CA LEU A 67 -15.36 -0.78 5.85
C LEU A 67 -15.94 -2.19 5.96
N ASN A 68 -16.67 -2.61 4.92
CA ASN A 68 -17.16 -3.97 4.76
C ASN A 68 -16.85 -4.41 3.33
N TYR A 69 -16.11 -5.49 3.20
CA TYR A 69 -15.74 -6.04 1.92
C TYR A 69 -15.79 -7.56 1.93
N GLU A 70 -16.45 -8.14 0.94
CA GLU A 70 -16.59 -9.59 0.82
C GLU A 70 -16.23 -10.05 -0.59
N PHE A 71 -15.58 -11.20 -0.66
CA PHE A 71 -15.29 -11.88 -1.92
C PHE A 71 -15.31 -13.39 -1.72
N VAL A 72 -15.61 -14.12 -2.79
CA VAL A 72 -15.63 -15.59 -2.79
C VAL A 72 -14.26 -16.10 -3.25
N THR A 73 -13.75 -17.12 -2.59
CA THR A 73 -12.51 -17.81 -2.98
C THR A 73 -12.82 -18.82 -4.08
N ASP A 74 -12.91 -18.33 -5.32
CA ASP A 74 -13.18 -19.13 -6.52
C ASP A 74 -11.91 -19.87 -7.02
N ASP A 75 -11.95 -20.35 -8.28
CA ASP A 75 -10.86 -21.09 -8.91
C ASP A 75 -9.61 -20.25 -9.24
N THR A 76 -9.68 -18.93 -9.10
CA THR A 76 -8.51 -18.04 -9.22
C THR A 76 -7.62 -18.11 -7.95
N PHE A 77 -8.17 -18.60 -6.83
CA PHE A 77 -7.46 -18.78 -5.58
C PHE A 77 -6.89 -20.20 -5.45
N SER A 78 -5.74 -20.32 -4.83
CA SER A 78 -5.09 -21.58 -4.47
C SER A 78 -4.96 -21.73 -2.97
N THR A 79 -4.71 -22.95 -2.49
CA THR A 79 -4.37 -23.18 -1.09
C THR A 79 -3.10 -22.42 -0.72
N GLY A 80 -3.14 -21.62 0.35
CA GLY A 80 -1.99 -20.83 0.76
C GLY A 80 -2.30 -19.74 1.77
N THR A 81 -1.32 -18.89 2.01
CA THR A 81 -1.44 -17.70 2.86
C THR A 81 -1.71 -16.47 1.99
N TYR A 82 -2.72 -15.73 2.37
CA TYR A 82 -3.13 -14.50 1.70
C TYR A 82 -3.00 -13.30 2.63
N THR A 83 -2.80 -12.14 2.02
CA THR A 83 -2.78 -10.85 2.70
C THR A 83 -3.76 -9.94 2.00
N VAL A 84 -4.78 -9.47 2.71
CA VAL A 84 -5.57 -8.33 2.24
C VAL A 84 -4.90 -7.05 2.73
N ILE A 85 -4.73 -6.10 1.83
CA ILE A 85 -4.20 -4.77 2.12
C ILE A 85 -5.29 -3.77 1.74
N VAL A 86 -5.52 -2.80 2.60
CA VAL A 86 -6.40 -1.66 2.32
C VAL A 86 -5.62 -0.36 2.42
N LYS A 87 -5.91 0.58 1.54
CA LYS A 87 -5.27 1.88 1.52
C LYS A 87 -6.26 2.98 1.14
N GLN A 88 -6.19 4.07 1.89
CA GLN A 88 -6.77 5.37 1.56
C GLN A 88 -5.64 6.39 1.36
N GLU A 89 -5.99 7.65 1.08
CA GLU A 89 -5.02 8.72 0.86
C GLU A 89 -4.01 8.85 2.01
N GLU A 90 -4.48 8.75 3.26
CA GLU A 90 -3.67 8.94 4.47
C GLU A 90 -3.80 7.76 5.44
N GLY A 91 -3.63 6.55 4.94
CA GLY A 91 -3.64 5.38 5.81
C GLY A 91 -3.64 4.05 5.08
N SER A 92 -3.11 3.06 5.73
CA SER A 92 -3.11 1.68 5.24
C SER A 92 -3.13 0.70 6.40
N ASP A 93 -3.73 -0.46 6.18
CA ASP A 93 -3.66 -1.60 7.10
C ASP A 93 -3.75 -2.91 6.32
N ALA A 94 -3.41 -4.02 7.00
CA ALA A 94 -3.48 -5.34 6.40
C ALA A 94 -4.03 -6.38 7.38
N ALA A 95 -4.60 -7.45 6.82
CA ALA A 95 -4.93 -8.66 7.56
C ALA A 95 -4.41 -9.89 6.79
N VAL A 96 -3.97 -10.90 7.53
CA VAL A 96 -3.42 -12.15 6.98
C VAL A 96 -4.37 -13.29 7.33
N PHE A 97 -4.68 -14.13 6.35
CA PHE A 97 -5.52 -15.31 6.51
C PHE A 97 -5.01 -16.44 5.61
N GLY A 98 -5.52 -17.65 5.84
CA GLY A 98 -5.21 -18.82 5.03
C GLY A 98 -6.40 -19.27 4.21
N ILE A 99 -6.16 -19.84 3.03
CA ILE A 99 -7.15 -20.57 2.24
C ILE A 99 -6.71 -22.04 2.18
N GLY A 100 -7.60 -22.97 2.54
CA GLY A 100 -7.33 -24.39 2.60
C GLY A 100 -6.39 -24.82 3.74
N GLN A 101 -5.65 -23.90 4.34
CA GLN A 101 -4.71 -24.13 5.43
C GLN A 101 -4.62 -22.93 6.36
N TYR A 102 -4.02 -23.07 7.54
CA TYR A 102 -3.68 -21.91 8.37
C TYR A 102 -2.60 -21.07 7.73
N PRO A 103 -2.64 -19.74 7.91
CA PRO A 103 -1.63 -18.86 7.33
C PRO A 103 -0.25 -19.13 7.92
N SER A 104 0.78 -19.06 7.08
CA SER A 104 2.17 -19.06 7.53
C SER A 104 2.49 -17.73 8.23
N THR A 105 3.38 -17.78 9.20
CA THR A 105 3.87 -16.60 9.89
C THR A 105 4.63 -15.70 8.90
N ARG A 106 4.27 -14.43 8.87
CA ARG A 106 4.91 -13.41 8.00
C ARG A 106 4.92 -12.04 8.65
N ILE A 107 5.71 -11.15 8.10
CA ILE A 107 5.64 -9.73 8.36
C ILE A 107 5.02 -9.07 7.12
N VAL A 108 4.16 -8.06 7.36
CA VAL A 108 3.68 -7.12 6.35
C VAL A 108 3.96 -5.73 6.90
N VAL A 109 4.68 -4.92 6.14
CA VAL A 109 4.93 -3.52 6.48
C VAL A 109 4.38 -2.62 5.39
N LEU A 110 3.58 -1.64 5.80
CA LEU A 110 2.95 -0.66 4.93
C LEU A 110 3.32 0.74 5.43
N VAL A 111 3.30 1.69 4.54
CA VAL A 111 3.45 3.11 4.84
C VAL A 111 2.19 3.86 4.41
N GLU A 112 1.76 4.83 5.20
CA GLU A 112 0.51 5.57 4.93
C GLU A 112 0.57 6.37 3.62
N LYS A 113 1.73 6.94 3.29
CA LYS A 113 1.97 7.75 2.08
C LYS A 113 3.22 7.30 1.36
N THR A 114 3.28 7.57 0.08
CA THR A 114 4.46 7.27 -0.74
C THR A 114 5.54 8.36 -0.64
N ASN A 115 5.13 9.63 -0.46
CA ASN A 115 6.04 10.76 -0.32
C ASN A 115 5.65 11.65 0.86
N PHE A 116 6.62 12.02 1.67
CA PHE A 116 6.46 12.83 2.88
C PHE A 116 7.13 14.18 2.72
N ALA A 117 6.61 15.20 3.40
CA ALA A 117 7.31 16.48 3.52
C ALA A 117 8.56 16.33 4.41
N LEU A 118 9.57 17.17 4.18
CA LEU A 118 10.70 17.31 5.10
C LEU A 118 10.22 17.65 6.52
N ASN A 119 10.89 17.12 7.52
CA ASN A 119 10.60 17.36 8.94
C ASN A 119 9.20 16.93 9.39
N SER A 120 8.55 16.03 8.65
CA SER A 120 7.26 15.45 9.00
C SER A 120 7.42 14.12 9.76
N LYS A 121 6.32 13.40 9.94
CA LYS A 121 6.30 12.06 10.51
C LYS A 121 5.65 11.11 9.52
N ALA A 122 6.10 9.86 9.51
CA ALA A 122 5.51 8.77 8.77
C ALA A 122 4.95 7.72 9.75
N ILE A 123 3.84 7.07 9.38
CA ILE A 123 3.32 5.95 10.13
C ILE A 123 3.56 4.66 9.31
N LEU A 124 4.24 3.71 9.94
CA LEU A 124 4.35 2.36 9.44
C LEU A 124 3.30 1.49 10.12
N SER A 125 2.39 0.90 9.32
CA SER A 125 1.47 -0.14 9.79
C SER A 125 2.15 -1.50 9.62
N ILE A 126 2.21 -2.27 10.70
CA ILE A 126 2.97 -3.52 10.74
C ILE A 126 2.04 -4.64 11.20
N VAL A 127 2.01 -5.72 10.42
CA VAL A 127 1.44 -7.02 10.82
C VAL A 127 2.58 -8.02 10.95
N GLY A 128 2.60 -8.79 12.02
CA GLY A 128 3.66 -9.76 12.30
C GLY A 128 3.21 -10.82 13.29
N PRO A 129 4.12 -11.66 13.81
CA PRO A 129 3.79 -12.63 14.85
C PRO A 129 3.22 -11.93 16.07
N PRO A 130 2.17 -12.49 16.72
CA PRO A 130 1.58 -11.91 17.92
C PRO A 130 2.58 -11.77 19.08
N SER A 131 2.48 -10.65 19.83
CA SER A 131 3.28 -10.34 21.02
C SER A 131 4.79 -10.51 20.82
N SER A 132 5.28 -10.19 19.62
CA SER A 132 6.67 -10.42 19.21
C SER A 132 7.41 -9.11 19.04
N LYS A 133 8.69 -9.10 19.44
CA LYS A 133 9.59 -7.97 19.19
C LYS A 133 10.11 -8.05 17.76
N LEU A 134 9.93 -6.97 17.01
CA LEU A 134 10.40 -6.80 15.64
C LEU A 134 11.48 -5.71 15.59
N SER A 135 12.48 -5.92 14.77
CA SER A 135 13.50 -4.91 14.46
C SER A 135 13.06 -4.06 13.28
N ILE A 136 13.30 -2.75 13.37
CA ILE A 136 13.03 -1.78 12.31
C ILE A 136 14.35 -1.17 11.88
N ALA A 137 14.60 -1.13 10.57
CA ALA A 137 15.74 -0.46 9.96
C ALA A 137 15.25 0.46 8.84
N ILE A 138 15.63 1.74 8.89
CA ILE A 138 15.42 2.69 7.81
C ILE A 138 16.74 2.86 7.07
N LEU A 139 16.72 2.57 5.78
CA LEU A 139 17.89 2.60 4.91
C LEU A 139 17.66 3.64 3.80
N ASP A 140 18.74 4.31 3.38
CA ASP A 140 18.71 5.18 2.21
C ASP A 140 18.76 4.37 0.89
N SER A 141 18.77 5.05 -0.25
CA SER A 141 18.82 4.42 -1.58
C SER A 141 20.11 3.63 -1.86
N ASN A 142 21.16 3.83 -1.05
CA ASN A 142 22.42 3.09 -1.14
C ASN A 142 22.54 1.99 -0.07
N ASP A 143 21.42 1.62 0.57
CA ASP A 143 21.33 0.66 1.66
C ASP A 143 22.14 1.05 2.92
N ASN A 144 22.49 2.33 3.10
CA ASN A 144 23.09 2.79 4.34
C ASN A 144 22.02 2.93 5.41
N LEU A 145 22.30 2.36 6.59
CA LEU A 145 21.43 2.46 7.75
C LEU A 145 21.38 3.89 8.29
N LYS A 146 20.17 4.45 8.43
CA LYS A 146 19.89 5.78 8.99
C LYS A 146 19.28 5.70 10.37
N ILE A 147 18.30 4.83 10.55
CA ILE A 147 17.60 4.64 11.83
C ILE A 147 17.51 3.14 12.11
N SER A 148 17.76 2.77 13.36
CA SER A 148 17.56 1.41 13.88
C SER A 148 16.73 1.49 15.16
N ASP A 149 15.62 0.75 15.20
CA ASP A 149 14.70 0.71 16.33
C ASP A 149 14.00 -0.65 16.44
N SER A 150 13.10 -0.81 17.38
CA SER A 150 12.30 -2.01 17.55
C SER A 150 10.90 -1.69 18.05
N ILE A 151 9.95 -2.53 17.69
CA ILE A 151 8.57 -2.44 18.16
C ILE A 151 8.06 -3.82 18.59
N THR A 152 7.10 -3.86 19.51
CA THR A 152 6.43 -5.10 19.88
C THR A 152 5.02 -5.10 19.31
N THR A 153 4.66 -6.17 18.61
CA THR A 153 3.31 -6.36 18.10
C THR A 153 2.32 -6.64 19.23
N SER A 154 1.07 -6.27 19.04
CA SER A 154 -0.04 -6.59 19.95
C SER A 154 -0.32 -8.10 20.00
N SER A 155 -1.24 -8.53 20.87
CA SER A 155 -1.71 -9.91 20.94
C SER A 155 -2.38 -10.43 19.66
N ILE A 156 -2.79 -9.54 18.77
CA ILE A 156 -3.33 -9.87 17.44
C ILE A 156 -2.32 -9.69 16.32
N GLY A 157 -1.04 -9.46 16.67
CA GLY A 157 0.05 -9.32 15.69
C GLY A 157 0.13 -7.98 14.98
N LYS A 158 -0.54 -6.92 15.45
CA LYS A 158 -0.52 -5.60 14.83
C LYS A 158 0.26 -4.57 15.63
N SER A 159 0.85 -3.61 14.94
CA SER A 159 1.51 -2.45 15.53
C SER A 159 1.54 -1.27 14.56
N LYS A 160 1.62 -0.06 15.10
CA LYS A 160 1.87 1.16 14.33
C LYS A 160 3.12 1.84 14.88
N TYR A 161 4.08 2.08 14.02
CA TYR A 161 5.34 2.74 14.36
C TYR A 161 5.36 4.15 13.77
N VAL A 162 5.55 5.15 14.63
CA VAL A 162 5.68 6.55 14.20
C VAL A 162 7.16 6.84 13.97
N LEU A 163 7.53 7.00 12.72
CA LEU A 163 8.88 7.35 12.28
C LEU A 163 9.01 8.88 12.20
N ASP A 164 9.93 9.46 12.97
CA ASP A 164 10.28 10.86 12.84
C ASP A 164 11.26 11.05 11.67
N LEU A 165 10.95 11.98 10.76
CA LEU A 165 11.73 12.24 9.55
C LEU A 165 12.62 13.48 9.66
N ALA A 166 12.69 14.11 10.85
CA ALA A 166 13.39 15.39 11.04
C ALA A 166 14.89 15.33 10.69
N ASP A 167 15.54 14.18 10.95
CA ASP A 167 16.97 13.98 10.69
C ASP A 167 17.26 13.34 9.33
N LEU A 168 16.22 13.15 8.49
CA LEU A 168 16.37 12.57 7.18
C LEU A 168 16.28 13.63 6.07
N SER A 169 17.22 13.59 5.14
CA SER A 169 17.26 14.48 3.98
C SER A 169 16.23 14.06 2.92
N ALA A 170 15.99 14.94 1.94
CA ALA A 170 15.21 14.58 0.76
C ALA A 170 15.83 13.37 0.04
N GLY A 171 15.00 12.41 -0.35
CA GLY A 171 15.46 11.20 -1.02
C GLY A 171 14.50 10.02 -0.88
N VAL A 172 14.93 8.87 -1.42
CA VAL A 172 14.21 7.60 -1.33
C VAL A 172 14.76 6.77 -0.18
N TYR A 173 13.87 6.17 0.58
CA TYR A 173 14.18 5.35 1.73
C TYR A 173 13.44 4.01 1.67
N ARG A 174 13.95 3.04 2.40
CA ARG A 174 13.35 1.72 2.59
C ARG A 174 13.20 1.44 4.09
N ALA A 175 11.98 1.22 4.54
CA ALA A 175 11.71 0.72 5.88
C ALA A 175 11.69 -0.81 5.82
N ALA A 176 12.65 -1.45 6.48
CA ALA A 176 12.73 -2.90 6.60
C ALA A 176 12.34 -3.30 8.02
N VAL A 177 11.45 -4.30 8.13
CA VAL A 177 10.99 -4.86 9.41
C VAL A 177 11.31 -6.35 9.42
N SER A 178 11.92 -6.82 10.49
CA SER A 178 12.38 -8.21 10.57
C SER A 178 12.21 -8.84 11.97
N ALA A 179 12.06 -10.17 11.98
CA ALA A 179 12.16 -11.01 13.16
C ALA A 179 12.74 -12.37 12.74
N THR A 180 13.72 -12.89 13.49
CA THR A 180 14.41 -14.18 13.29
C THR A 180 14.66 -14.54 11.81
N ASN A 181 13.69 -15.17 11.13
CA ASN A 181 13.83 -15.65 9.75
C ASN A 181 12.78 -15.08 8.80
N ILE A 182 12.03 -14.07 9.23
CA ILE A 182 11.01 -13.41 8.42
C ILE A 182 11.28 -11.92 8.34
N GLN A 183 11.06 -11.36 7.16
CA GLN A 183 11.23 -9.93 6.92
C GLN A 183 10.29 -9.43 5.84
N ASP A 184 10.01 -8.13 5.88
CA ASP A 184 9.35 -7.40 4.83
C ASP A 184 9.88 -5.97 4.76
N SER A 185 9.66 -5.29 3.64
CA SER A 185 10.08 -3.90 3.50
C SER A 185 9.16 -3.12 2.58
N VAL A 186 9.05 -1.82 2.85
CA VAL A 186 8.32 -0.87 2.02
C VAL A 186 9.22 0.31 1.67
N LYS A 187 9.10 0.84 0.45
CA LYS A 187 9.80 2.04 0.00
C LYS A 187 8.90 3.27 0.19
N PHE A 188 9.50 4.37 0.55
CA PHE A 188 8.88 5.69 0.62
C PHE A 188 9.91 6.76 0.27
N SER A 189 9.44 7.98 0.06
CA SER A 189 10.31 9.12 -0.25
C SER A 189 10.03 10.30 0.67
N ILE A 190 11.00 11.17 0.79
CA ILE A 190 10.92 12.40 1.57
C ILE A 190 11.29 13.56 0.66
N GLY A 191 10.43 14.59 0.59
CA GLY A 191 10.71 15.84 -0.10
C GLY A 191 10.97 15.71 -1.59
N LEU A 192 10.51 14.61 -2.24
CA LEU A 192 10.65 14.50 -3.69
C LEU A 192 9.63 15.41 -4.37
N GLU A 193 10.14 16.21 -5.28
CA GLU A 193 9.34 17.09 -6.14
C GLU A 193 8.85 16.32 -7.38
N PRO A 194 7.72 16.73 -7.98
CA PRO A 194 7.32 16.24 -9.28
C PRO A 194 8.46 16.47 -10.28
N GLY A 195 8.90 15.41 -10.95
CA GLY A 195 9.98 15.50 -11.92
C GLY A 195 9.57 16.31 -13.15
N SER A 196 10.55 16.84 -13.86
CA SER A 196 10.40 17.41 -15.19
C SER A 196 11.20 16.56 -16.18
N GLY A 197 10.57 16.14 -17.26
CA GLY A 197 11.21 15.33 -18.28
C GLY A 197 10.20 14.43 -18.99
N ALA A 198 10.55 13.96 -20.17
CA ALA A 198 9.69 13.08 -20.96
C ALA A 198 9.35 11.82 -20.15
N ILE A 199 8.08 11.43 -20.17
CA ILE A 199 7.60 10.22 -19.52
C ILE A 199 7.38 9.16 -20.59
N SER A 200 7.98 7.98 -20.42
CA SER A 200 7.54 6.77 -21.11
C SER A 200 6.58 6.00 -20.19
N LEU A 201 5.59 5.37 -20.79
CA LEU A 201 4.57 4.62 -20.06
C LEU A 201 4.17 3.40 -20.88
N ALA A 202 4.08 2.26 -20.22
CA ALA A 202 3.64 1.00 -20.81
C ALA A 202 2.91 0.14 -19.78
N THR A 203 2.05 -0.74 -20.27
CA THR A 203 1.43 -1.84 -19.50
C THR A 203 1.88 -3.17 -20.07
N THR A 204 1.78 -4.24 -19.29
CA THR A 204 2.21 -5.58 -19.71
C THR A 204 1.18 -6.30 -20.58
N SER A 205 -0.05 -5.81 -20.63
CA SER A 205 -1.14 -6.31 -21.47
C SER A 205 -1.95 -5.15 -22.04
N GLU A 206 -2.68 -5.41 -23.11
CA GLU A 206 -3.68 -4.49 -23.66
C GLU A 206 -5.11 -4.83 -23.17
N ASN A 207 -5.29 -6.02 -22.59
CA ASN A 207 -6.58 -6.49 -22.10
C ASN A 207 -6.48 -6.93 -20.66
N TYR A 208 -7.41 -6.47 -19.84
CA TYR A 208 -7.54 -6.76 -18.43
C TYR A 208 -8.98 -7.09 -18.07
N SER A 209 -9.16 -7.98 -17.13
CA SER A 209 -10.48 -8.36 -16.59
C SER A 209 -10.85 -7.52 -15.37
N PRO A 210 -12.14 -7.34 -15.05
CA PRO A 210 -12.55 -6.80 -13.76
C PRO A 210 -11.94 -7.60 -12.60
N GLY A 211 -11.43 -6.91 -11.58
CA GLY A 211 -10.71 -7.48 -10.44
C GLY A 211 -9.20 -7.68 -10.69
N GLU A 212 -8.69 -7.37 -11.87
CA GLU A 212 -7.31 -7.58 -12.26
C GLU A 212 -6.46 -6.31 -12.00
N SER A 213 -5.26 -6.48 -11.42
CA SER A 213 -4.29 -5.40 -11.29
C SER A 213 -3.52 -5.19 -12.60
N ILE A 214 -3.08 -3.96 -12.80
CA ILE A 214 -2.33 -3.55 -14.00
C ILE A 214 -0.89 -3.26 -13.58
N LEU A 215 0.08 -4.01 -14.12
CA LEU A 215 1.49 -3.64 -13.97
C LEU A 215 1.80 -2.48 -14.93
N VAL A 216 2.03 -1.32 -14.36
CA VAL A 216 2.44 -0.11 -15.07
C VAL A 216 3.95 0.05 -14.95
N LEU A 217 4.60 0.26 -16.07
CA LEU A 217 6.06 0.45 -16.19
C LEU A 217 6.35 1.78 -16.91
N GLY A 218 7.46 2.39 -16.58
CA GLY A 218 7.88 3.59 -17.30
C GLY A 218 9.24 4.13 -16.87
N ASN A 219 9.60 5.24 -17.52
CA ASN A 219 10.83 5.96 -17.24
C ASN A 219 10.57 7.47 -17.34
N THR A 220 11.23 8.25 -16.49
CA THR A 220 11.22 9.71 -16.47
C THR A 220 12.52 10.24 -15.84
N GLY A 221 12.53 11.47 -15.35
CA GLY A 221 13.65 12.00 -14.57
C GLY A 221 13.96 11.18 -13.31
N ASN A 222 15.22 11.25 -12.83
CA ASN A 222 15.68 10.52 -11.65
C ASN A 222 15.03 11.02 -10.36
N ASN A 223 14.68 10.12 -9.43
CA ASN A 223 14.12 10.47 -8.12
C ASN A 223 12.95 11.47 -8.22
N ALA A 224 12.10 11.28 -9.20
CA ALA A 224 10.96 12.13 -9.49
C ALA A 224 9.68 11.53 -8.92
N ARG A 225 8.80 12.37 -8.38
CA ARG A 225 7.44 12.00 -8.01
C ARG A 225 6.56 11.96 -9.25
N ILE A 226 5.74 10.92 -9.37
CA ILE A 226 4.85 10.68 -10.51
C ILE A 226 3.48 10.34 -9.96
N THR A 227 2.43 10.94 -10.54
CA THR A 227 1.06 10.56 -10.29
C THR A 227 0.56 9.67 -11.41
N ILE A 228 0.11 8.47 -11.08
CA ILE A 228 -0.54 7.55 -12.02
C ILE A 228 -2.04 7.59 -11.75
N THR A 229 -2.82 7.81 -12.80
CA THR A 229 -4.29 7.90 -12.74
C THR A 229 -4.90 6.91 -13.72
N LEU A 230 -5.86 6.12 -13.26
CA LEU A 230 -6.69 5.26 -14.09
C LEU A 230 -8.04 5.94 -14.30
N LEU A 231 -8.43 6.09 -15.55
CA LEU A 231 -9.73 6.64 -15.96
C LEU A 231 -10.61 5.51 -16.50
N ASP A 232 -11.89 5.53 -16.11
CA ASP A 232 -12.90 4.63 -16.65
C ASP A 232 -13.25 4.98 -18.11
N PRO A 233 -14.03 4.15 -18.82
CA PRO A 233 -14.46 4.44 -20.19
C PRO A 233 -15.29 5.71 -20.36
N SER A 234 -15.86 6.25 -19.29
CA SER A 234 -16.58 7.54 -19.27
C SER A 234 -15.65 8.74 -19.01
N GLY A 235 -14.36 8.50 -18.71
CA GLY A 235 -13.36 9.52 -18.42
C GLY A 235 -13.32 9.95 -16.95
N ASN A 236 -14.01 9.26 -16.04
CA ASN A 236 -13.95 9.55 -14.62
C ASN A 236 -12.70 8.89 -13.99
N ILE A 237 -12.15 9.50 -12.95
CA ILE A 237 -11.06 8.91 -12.19
C ILE A 237 -11.60 7.72 -11.39
N SER A 238 -11.12 6.52 -11.73
CA SER A 238 -11.39 5.31 -10.97
C SER A 238 -10.42 5.15 -9.81
N SER A 239 -9.11 5.29 -10.09
CA SER A 239 -8.08 5.26 -9.05
C SER A 239 -6.92 6.18 -9.38
N GLN A 240 -6.19 6.57 -8.34
CA GLN A 240 -4.99 7.39 -8.45
C GLN A 240 -3.97 6.95 -7.40
N THR A 241 -2.71 6.85 -7.78
CA THR A 241 -1.61 6.57 -6.86
C THR A 241 -0.42 7.47 -7.14
N GLU A 242 0.34 7.81 -6.09
CA GLU A 242 1.63 8.45 -6.22
C GLU A 242 2.74 7.40 -6.10
N ILE A 243 3.71 7.51 -7.00
CA ILE A 243 4.92 6.69 -7.02
C ILE A 243 6.14 7.58 -7.24
N PHE A 244 7.32 7.00 -7.25
CA PHE A 244 8.55 7.72 -7.59
C PHE A 244 9.45 6.86 -8.49
N SER A 245 10.24 7.53 -9.32
CA SER A 245 11.28 6.89 -10.11
C SER A 245 12.53 6.63 -9.27
N ASP A 246 13.30 5.65 -9.65
CA ASP A 246 14.60 5.34 -9.07
C ASP A 246 15.71 6.33 -9.54
N ALA A 247 16.96 6.08 -9.14
CA ALA A 247 18.11 6.87 -9.54
C ALA A 247 18.42 6.82 -11.05
N ASN A 248 17.83 5.89 -11.79
CA ASN A 248 17.96 5.76 -13.24
C ASN A 248 16.72 6.27 -13.98
N GLY A 249 15.74 6.80 -13.25
CA GLY A 249 14.49 7.30 -13.80
C GLY A 249 13.41 6.22 -14.01
N ASN A 250 13.67 4.95 -13.70
CA ASN A 250 12.69 3.89 -13.89
C ASN A 250 11.64 3.90 -12.77
N PHE A 251 10.40 3.60 -13.12
CA PHE A 251 9.32 3.40 -12.16
C PHE A 251 8.45 2.21 -12.54
N SER A 252 7.81 1.60 -11.55
CA SER A 252 6.80 0.57 -11.74
C SER A 252 5.80 0.59 -10.59
N THR A 253 4.56 0.20 -10.87
CA THR A 253 3.52 -0.01 -9.85
C THR A 253 2.52 -1.05 -10.29
N GLU A 254 2.00 -1.81 -9.34
CA GLU A 254 0.82 -2.69 -9.46
C GLU A 254 -0.35 -2.18 -8.60
N ASP A 255 -0.22 -0.98 -8.04
CA ASP A 255 -1.22 -0.39 -7.13
C ASP A 255 -2.43 0.19 -7.87
N ILE A 256 -2.58 -0.13 -9.15
CA ILE A 256 -3.69 0.27 -10.03
C ILE A 256 -4.28 -0.99 -10.68
N GLY A 257 -5.59 -1.03 -10.87
CA GLY A 257 -6.28 -2.15 -11.50
C GLY A 257 -7.73 -1.82 -11.84
N ILE A 258 -8.36 -2.70 -12.61
CA ILE A 258 -9.79 -2.61 -12.91
C ILE A 258 -10.57 -3.12 -11.69
N PRO A 259 -11.45 -2.33 -11.06
CA PRO A 259 -12.28 -2.81 -9.96
C PRO A 259 -13.12 -4.03 -10.38
N SER A 260 -13.52 -4.88 -9.43
CA SER A 260 -14.31 -6.07 -9.68
C SER A 260 -15.68 -5.76 -10.34
N ASN A 261 -16.22 -4.57 -10.09
CA ASN A 261 -17.43 -4.03 -10.72
C ASN A 261 -17.13 -3.12 -11.92
N GLY A 262 -15.89 -3.12 -12.42
CA GLY A 262 -15.46 -2.27 -13.52
C GLY A 262 -16.26 -2.52 -14.81
N VAL A 263 -16.72 -1.44 -15.44
CA VAL A 263 -17.47 -1.52 -16.71
C VAL A 263 -16.55 -1.92 -17.86
N LEU A 264 -17.10 -2.67 -18.81
CA LEU A 264 -16.38 -3.02 -20.03
C LEU A 264 -16.17 -1.78 -20.91
N GLY A 265 -15.02 -1.68 -21.55
CA GLY A 265 -14.69 -0.59 -22.46
C GLY A 265 -13.21 -0.23 -22.45
N ASN A 266 -12.89 0.91 -23.06
CA ASN A 266 -11.51 1.40 -23.12
C ASN A 266 -11.17 2.21 -21.86
N TRP A 267 -10.36 1.62 -21.03
CA TRP A 267 -9.79 2.30 -19.85
C TRP A 267 -8.51 3.04 -20.27
N LYS A 268 -8.19 4.11 -19.56
CA LYS A 268 -7.03 4.94 -19.88
C LYS A 268 -6.15 5.13 -18.66
N ILE A 269 -4.86 4.85 -18.79
CA ILE A 269 -3.87 5.15 -17.76
C ILE A 269 -3.10 6.41 -18.18
N THR A 270 -2.94 7.32 -17.24
CA THR A 270 -2.10 8.51 -17.41
C THR A 270 -1.03 8.55 -16.35
N ALA A 271 0.21 8.82 -16.75
CA ALA A 271 1.29 9.21 -15.85
C ALA A 271 1.51 10.70 -15.97
N HIS A 272 1.56 11.39 -14.85
CA HIS A 272 1.76 12.83 -14.80
C HIS A 272 2.91 13.19 -13.86
N SER A 273 3.78 14.05 -14.35
CA SER A 273 4.85 14.73 -13.63
C SER A 273 4.64 16.24 -13.80
N ARG A 274 5.54 17.08 -13.29
CA ARG A 274 5.31 18.53 -13.20
C ARG A 274 4.92 19.21 -14.53
N LEU A 275 5.58 18.84 -15.62
CA LEU A 275 5.39 19.47 -16.94
C LEU A 275 4.98 18.49 -18.04
N ASP A 276 5.11 17.21 -17.82
CA ASP A 276 4.86 16.18 -18.81
C ASP A 276 3.75 15.22 -18.38
N SER A 277 3.01 14.75 -19.36
CA SER A 277 2.02 13.69 -19.18
C SER A 277 2.11 12.69 -20.33
N LYS A 278 1.86 11.43 -20.05
CA LYS A 278 1.76 10.33 -21.00
C LYS A 278 0.55 9.49 -20.69
N SER A 279 -0.11 8.98 -21.72
CA SER A 279 -1.25 8.07 -21.57
C SER A 279 -1.06 6.82 -22.42
N VAL A 280 -1.64 5.76 -21.95
CA VAL A 280 -1.75 4.47 -22.61
C VAL A 280 -3.10 3.85 -22.26
#